data_da72e0190631f535c2747e17646fcd88
#
_entry.id   da72e0190631f535c2747e17646fcd88
#
_cell.length_a   1.000
_cell.length_b   1.000
_cell.length_c   1.000
_cell.angle_alpha   90.00
_cell.angle_beta   90.00
_cell.angle_gamma   90.00
#
_symmetry.space_group_name_H-M   'P 1'
#
loop_
_entity.id
_entity.type
_entity.pdbx_description
1 polymer ?
#
loop_
_entity_poly.entity_id
_entity_poly.type
_entity_poly.pdbx_seq_one_letter_code
_entity_poly.pdbx_strand_id
1 'polypeptide(L)'
;MRTRAVELVLAGVLLFGLTVAGSALVAPDRSTAAVDDGSERATLVGSQGGGPGWHEHGSAYLLNGTDIEWREDSADSYFDVQRLSDGRVLAGFMDGGYEECGPYESPCAHTGIRLIDPDADGGAAVVEEYSFPVRSQSNSEIHDAEPLPGGGFAMTDMDHERIMIVEDGEVTWTWNASQLYDEPEDPTRTDWLHINDIDRVGEDRFLVSVRNANQLVIVERTDDGGSEVVEIINEDTEGSPDDSCTGNGQLRDTDGDE
;
A
#
# COMPACT_ATOMS: atom_id res chain seq x y z
N MET A 1 47.00 18.48 41.05
CA MET A 1 46.07 17.51 40.40
C MET A 1 44.79 18.15 39.85
N ARG A 2 44.17 19.15 40.47
CA ARG A 2 42.91 19.78 39.98
C ARG A 2 43.07 20.57 38.66
N THR A 3 44.22 21.25 38.43
CA THR A 3 44.45 22.05 37.22
C THR A 3 44.56 21.22 35.97
N ARG A 4 45.22 20.04 35.99
CA ARG A 4 45.31 19.14 34.81
C ARG A 4 43.99 18.49 34.40
N ALA A 5 43.10 18.25 35.34
CA ALA A 5 41.78 17.71 35.04
C ALA A 5 40.89 18.72 34.31
N VAL A 6 40.99 20.00 34.69
CA VAL A 6 40.24 21.08 34.02
C VAL A 6 40.77 21.32 32.60
N GLU A 7 42.07 21.28 32.37
CA GLU A 7 42.64 21.41 31.02
C GLU A 7 42.28 20.25 30.10
N LEU A 8 42.20 19.02 30.60
CA LEU A 8 41.74 17.85 29.82
C LEU A 8 40.25 17.90 29.46
N VAL A 9 39.41 18.39 30.37
CA VAL A 9 38.00 18.58 30.09
C VAL A 9 37.77 19.70 29.07
N LEU A 10 38.45 20.83 29.19
CA LEU A 10 38.39 21.93 28.23
C LEU A 10 38.91 21.52 26.84
N ALA A 11 40.00 20.74 26.78
CA ALA A 11 40.53 20.22 25.52
C ALA A 11 39.55 19.20 24.87
N GLY A 12 38.86 18.37 25.67
CA GLY A 12 37.85 17.44 25.19
C GLY A 12 36.63 18.15 24.64
N VAL A 13 36.12 19.19 25.30
CA VAL A 13 34.99 19.98 24.83
C VAL A 13 35.33 20.76 23.56
N LEU A 14 36.55 21.32 23.47
CA LEU A 14 37.02 22.01 22.26
C LEU A 14 37.17 21.05 21.08
N LEU A 15 37.75 19.86 21.29
CA LEU A 15 37.86 18.82 20.24
C LEU A 15 36.50 18.31 19.79
N PHE A 16 35.58 18.09 20.72
CA PHE A 16 34.24 17.66 20.39
C PHE A 16 33.43 18.77 19.65
N GLY A 17 33.55 20.02 20.12
CA GLY A 17 32.96 21.17 19.45
C GLY A 17 33.51 21.40 18.03
N LEU A 18 34.79 21.20 17.81
CA LEU A 18 35.43 21.30 16.48
C LEU A 18 35.00 20.16 15.54
N THR A 19 34.83 18.94 16.06
CA THR A 19 34.34 17.82 15.23
C THR A 19 32.88 17.98 14.82
N VAL A 20 32.01 18.49 15.73
CA VAL A 20 30.60 18.78 15.41
C VAL A 20 30.47 19.96 14.44
N ALA A 21 31.26 21.03 14.63
CA ALA A 21 31.28 22.16 13.70
C ALA A 21 31.92 21.77 12.34
N GLY A 22 32.98 20.93 12.34
CA GLY A 22 33.60 20.42 11.12
C GLY A 22 32.69 19.50 10.31
N SER A 23 31.91 18.65 10.98
CA SER A 23 30.93 17.80 10.29
C SER A 23 29.74 18.59 9.72
N ALA A 24 29.36 19.69 10.35
CA ALA A 24 28.35 20.59 9.79
C ALA A 24 28.84 21.37 8.55
N LEU A 25 30.16 21.63 8.47
CA LEU A 25 30.78 22.31 7.33
C LEU A 25 31.12 21.37 6.17
N VAL A 26 31.21 20.05 6.42
CA VAL A 26 31.52 19.01 5.42
C VAL A 26 30.27 18.20 5.06
N ALA A 27 29.17 18.37 5.79
CA ALA A 27 27.89 17.84 5.31
C ALA A 27 27.66 18.47 3.93
N PRO A 28 27.57 17.65 2.85
CA PRO A 28 27.16 18.23 1.58
C PRO A 28 25.87 18.98 1.88
N ASP A 29 25.80 20.24 1.42
CA ASP A 29 24.52 20.88 1.29
C ASP A 29 23.60 19.81 0.67
N ARG A 30 22.64 19.32 1.46
CA ARG A 30 21.45 18.79 0.88
C ARG A 30 20.78 20.04 0.26
N SER A 31 21.37 20.52 -0.83
CA SER A 31 20.59 21.19 -1.81
C SER A 31 19.50 20.16 -2.08
N THR A 32 18.33 20.36 -1.53
CA THR A 32 17.13 20.06 -2.28
C THR A 32 17.47 20.69 -3.61
N ALA A 33 17.97 19.88 -4.56
CA ALA A 33 17.96 20.26 -5.93
C ALA A 33 16.46 20.51 -6.17
N ALA A 34 16.05 21.75 -5.97
CA ALA A 34 14.91 22.26 -6.66
C ALA A 34 15.32 22.07 -8.12
N VAL A 35 14.94 20.93 -8.68
CA VAL A 35 14.90 20.75 -10.11
C VAL A 35 13.78 21.66 -10.53
N ASP A 36 14.08 22.95 -10.58
CA ASP A 36 13.27 23.95 -11.27
C ASP A 36 13.57 23.72 -12.76
N ASP A 37 12.99 22.64 -13.28
CA ASP A 37 12.96 22.36 -14.72
C ASP A 37 11.81 23.10 -15.39
N GLY A 38 11.12 23.99 -14.64
CA GLY A 38 9.95 24.73 -15.13
C GLY A 38 8.75 23.84 -15.46
N SER A 39 8.80 22.54 -15.15
CA SER A 39 7.64 21.66 -15.22
C SER A 39 6.90 21.73 -13.88
N GLU A 40 5.66 22.19 -13.92
CA GLU A 40 4.73 22.06 -12.80
C GLU A 40 4.48 20.55 -12.62
N ARG A 41 5.12 19.96 -11.62
CA ARG A 41 4.91 18.55 -11.29
C ARG A 41 3.72 18.46 -10.34
N ALA A 42 2.63 17.93 -10.86
CA ALA A 42 1.52 17.55 -10.02
C ALA A 42 1.76 16.15 -9.43
N THR A 43 1.41 15.97 -8.16
CA THR A 43 1.50 14.69 -7.43
C THR A 43 0.11 14.27 -7.03
N LEU A 44 -0.31 13.09 -7.51
CA LEU A 44 -1.53 12.45 -7.05
C LEU A 44 -1.25 11.75 -5.72
N VAL A 45 -2.13 11.94 -4.74
CA VAL A 45 -1.94 11.46 -3.38
C VAL A 45 -3.20 10.77 -2.90
N GLY A 46 -3.05 9.51 -2.43
CA GLY A 46 -4.02 8.82 -1.59
C GLY A 46 -3.56 8.90 -0.13
N SER A 47 -4.41 9.38 0.76
CA SER A 47 -4.11 9.46 2.18
C SER A 47 -5.02 8.59 2.99
N GLN A 48 -4.43 7.78 3.87
CA GLN A 48 -5.17 6.98 4.83
C GLN A 48 -5.63 7.85 5.99
N GLY A 49 -6.81 7.55 6.54
CA GLY A 49 -7.35 8.14 7.74
C GLY A 49 -7.19 7.24 8.95
N GLY A 50 -7.44 7.76 10.14
CA GLY A 50 -7.77 6.96 11.33
C GLY A 50 -6.60 6.39 12.07
N GLY A 51 -5.55 6.89 12.43
CA GLY A 51 -4.50 6.36 13.33
C GLY A 51 -3.72 7.46 14.07
N PRO A 52 -2.93 7.13 15.08
CA PRO A 52 -2.06 8.09 15.73
C PRO A 52 -1.10 8.72 14.72
N GLY A 53 -1.27 10.02 14.49
CA GLY A 53 -0.47 10.79 13.54
C GLY A 53 -1.01 10.77 12.10
N TRP A 54 -2.14 10.11 11.85
CA TRP A 54 -2.86 10.14 10.59
C TRP A 54 -3.94 11.24 10.61
N HIS A 55 -4.48 11.53 9.41
CA HIS A 55 -5.61 12.46 9.31
C HIS A 55 -6.89 11.81 9.87
N GLU A 56 -7.83 12.64 10.32
CA GLU A 56 -9.11 12.17 10.85
C GLU A 56 -9.90 11.40 9.76
N HIS A 57 -9.83 11.88 8.52
CA HIS A 57 -10.39 11.24 7.33
C HIS A 57 -9.35 11.14 6.23
N GLY A 58 -9.46 10.12 5.40
CA GLY A 58 -8.65 9.95 4.20
C GLY A 58 -9.04 10.94 3.10
N SER A 59 -8.21 11.07 2.12
CA SER A 59 -8.54 11.81 0.90
C SER A 59 -7.69 11.38 -0.29
N ALA A 60 -8.28 11.42 -1.49
CA ALA A 60 -7.56 11.42 -2.75
C ALA A 60 -7.48 12.85 -3.26
N TYR A 61 -6.32 13.33 -3.65
CA TYR A 61 -6.15 14.71 -4.12
C TYR A 61 -4.97 14.88 -5.08
N LEU A 62 -5.04 15.95 -5.88
CA LEU A 62 -3.93 16.37 -6.74
C LEU A 62 -3.23 17.57 -6.11
N LEU A 63 -1.95 17.42 -5.82
CA LEU A 63 -1.08 18.48 -5.34
C LEU A 63 -0.26 19.03 -6.48
N ASN A 64 -0.37 20.33 -6.75
CA ASN A 64 0.45 21.06 -7.71
C ASN A 64 1.30 22.10 -6.99
N GLY A 65 2.60 21.82 -6.86
CA GLY A 65 3.47 22.59 -5.97
C GLY A 65 3.02 22.50 -4.52
N THR A 66 2.41 23.56 -3.99
CA THR A 66 1.84 23.62 -2.62
C THR A 66 0.32 23.71 -2.60
N ASP A 67 -0.31 23.79 -3.77
CA ASP A 67 -1.75 23.99 -3.90
C ASP A 67 -2.47 22.69 -4.21
N ILE A 68 -3.60 22.45 -3.55
CA ILE A 68 -4.48 21.33 -3.88
C ILE A 68 -5.42 21.78 -4.99
N GLU A 69 -5.31 21.16 -6.16
CA GLU A 69 -6.16 21.47 -7.33
C GLU A 69 -7.56 20.91 -7.16
N TRP A 70 -7.65 19.68 -6.68
CA TRP A 70 -8.91 19.01 -6.32
C TRP A 70 -8.71 18.04 -5.18
N ARG A 71 -9.80 17.69 -4.49
CA ARG A 71 -9.83 16.73 -3.39
C ARG A 71 -11.15 15.98 -3.39
N GLU A 72 -11.08 14.69 -3.12
CA GLU A 72 -12.18 13.80 -2.75
C GLU A 72 -11.89 13.24 -1.35
N ASP A 73 -12.78 13.47 -0.38
CA ASP A 73 -12.58 13.16 1.05
C ASP A 73 -13.84 12.56 1.70
N SER A 74 -14.67 11.87 0.91
CA SER A 74 -15.91 11.26 1.40
C SER A 74 -15.73 9.86 1.98
N ALA A 75 -14.51 9.32 2.05
CA ALA A 75 -14.22 8.04 2.70
C ALA A 75 -13.25 8.21 3.87
N ASP A 76 -13.26 7.22 4.77
CA ASP A 76 -12.36 7.19 5.93
C ASP A 76 -10.89 7.01 5.52
N SER A 77 -10.61 6.28 4.43
CA SER A 77 -9.25 6.06 3.91
C SER A 77 -9.24 5.92 2.40
N TYR A 78 -8.16 6.42 1.78
CA TYR A 78 -7.78 6.14 0.40
C TYR A 78 -6.38 5.53 0.37
N PHE A 79 -6.21 4.48 -0.43
CA PHE A 79 -4.96 3.74 -0.53
C PHE A 79 -4.24 4.03 -1.84
N ASP A 80 -4.05 3.05 -2.72
CA ASP A 80 -3.51 3.31 -4.03
C ASP A 80 -4.36 4.29 -4.84
N VAL A 81 -3.70 5.18 -5.58
CA VAL A 81 -4.35 6.15 -6.46
C VAL A 81 -3.63 6.22 -7.80
N GLN A 82 -4.35 5.93 -8.86
CA GLN A 82 -3.80 5.88 -10.22
C GLN A 82 -4.61 6.74 -11.17
N ARG A 83 -3.93 7.57 -11.98
CA ARG A 83 -4.58 8.36 -13.03
C ARG A 83 -4.79 7.51 -14.28
N LEU A 84 -6.03 7.38 -14.71
CA LEU A 84 -6.40 6.66 -15.91
C LEU A 84 -6.17 7.49 -17.19
N SER A 85 -6.14 6.81 -18.33
CA SER A 85 -5.91 7.45 -19.64
C SER A 85 -7.02 8.42 -20.07
N ASP A 86 -8.21 8.30 -19.52
CA ASP A 86 -9.34 9.18 -19.76
C ASP A 86 -9.41 10.38 -18.79
N GLY A 87 -8.44 10.48 -17.87
CA GLY A 87 -8.31 11.58 -16.92
C GLY A 87 -8.94 11.31 -15.55
N ARG A 88 -9.80 10.31 -15.42
CA ARG A 88 -10.32 9.86 -14.14
C ARG A 88 -9.21 9.29 -13.25
N VAL A 89 -9.51 9.13 -11.98
CA VAL A 89 -8.61 8.53 -10.99
C VAL A 89 -9.25 7.28 -10.43
N LEU A 90 -8.54 6.16 -10.51
CA LEU A 90 -8.83 4.95 -9.78
C LEU A 90 -8.25 5.11 -8.38
N ALA A 91 -9.01 4.77 -7.35
CA ALA A 91 -8.57 4.85 -5.95
C ALA A 91 -9.08 3.65 -5.17
N GLY A 92 -8.19 2.94 -4.48
CA GLY A 92 -8.56 2.02 -3.40
C GLY A 92 -9.12 2.81 -2.23
N PHE A 93 -10.17 2.32 -1.58
CA PHE A 93 -10.77 3.02 -0.44
C PHE A 93 -11.28 2.06 0.63
N MET A 94 -11.49 2.60 1.82
CA MET A 94 -12.25 1.97 2.89
C MET A 94 -13.08 3.03 3.61
N ASP A 95 -14.33 2.66 3.94
CA ASP A 95 -15.26 3.55 4.63
C ASP A 95 -16.21 2.76 5.54
N GLY A 96 -16.72 3.42 6.58
CA GLY A 96 -17.67 2.85 7.52
C GLY A 96 -19.11 3.26 7.24
N GLY A 97 -20.04 2.70 8.04
CA GLY A 97 -21.43 3.13 8.04
C GLY A 97 -22.33 2.52 6.97
N TYR A 98 -21.88 1.48 6.28
CA TYR A 98 -22.69 0.74 5.32
C TYR A 98 -23.73 -0.13 6.01
N GLU A 99 -24.89 -0.28 5.38
CA GLU A 99 -26.00 -1.13 5.87
C GLU A 99 -26.00 -2.53 5.24
N GLU A 100 -25.41 -2.68 4.06
CA GLU A 100 -25.29 -3.95 3.35
C GLU A 100 -24.05 -4.71 3.79
N CYS A 101 -24.15 -5.46 4.88
CA CYS A 101 -23.03 -6.00 5.62
C CYS A 101 -22.72 -7.49 5.38
N GLY A 102 -23.42 -8.16 4.46
CA GLY A 102 -23.20 -9.58 4.21
C GLY A 102 -23.24 -10.43 5.49
N PRO A 103 -22.10 -11.06 5.88
CA PRO A 103 -22.05 -11.89 7.09
C PRO A 103 -21.81 -11.09 8.39
N TYR A 104 -21.60 -9.78 8.31
CA TYR A 104 -21.23 -8.94 9.47
C TYR A 104 -22.42 -8.18 10.04
N GLU A 105 -22.25 -7.61 11.24
CA GLU A 105 -23.29 -6.80 11.89
C GLU A 105 -23.32 -5.40 11.28
N SER A 106 -24.54 -4.88 10.99
CA SER A 106 -24.77 -3.54 10.48
C SER A 106 -24.80 -2.50 11.64
N PRO A 107 -24.22 -1.28 11.43
CA PRO A 107 -23.47 -0.86 10.27
C PRO A 107 -22.05 -1.45 10.24
N CYS A 108 -21.53 -1.67 9.04
CA CYS A 108 -20.20 -2.27 8.85
C CYS A 108 -19.27 -1.37 8.02
N ALA A 109 -18.04 -1.83 7.86
CA ALA A 109 -17.08 -1.26 6.92
C ALA A 109 -17.17 -1.95 5.56
N HIS A 110 -16.92 -1.20 4.52
CA HIS A 110 -16.63 -1.67 3.17
C HIS A 110 -15.23 -1.26 2.75
N THR A 111 -14.63 -2.10 1.93
CA THR A 111 -13.41 -1.78 1.16
C THR A 111 -13.68 -2.01 -0.32
N GLY A 112 -12.92 -1.38 -1.18
CA GLY A 112 -13.14 -1.49 -2.63
C GLY A 112 -12.38 -0.42 -3.41
N ILE A 113 -12.91 -0.13 -4.59
CA ILE A 113 -12.35 0.89 -5.48
C ILE A 113 -13.39 1.95 -5.84
N ARG A 114 -12.92 3.16 -6.09
CA ARG A 114 -13.69 4.29 -6.61
C ARG A 114 -13.06 4.81 -7.89
N LEU A 115 -13.90 5.17 -8.84
CA LEU A 115 -13.52 6.03 -9.94
C LEU A 115 -13.93 7.47 -9.59
N ILE A 116 -12.95 8.35 -9.55
CA ILE A 116 -13.11 9.76 -9.24
C ILE A 116 -12.94 10.53 -10.55
N ASP A 117 -13.93 11.36 -10.89
CA ASP A 117 -13.82 12.36 -11.95
C ASP A 117 -13.39 13.69 -11.32
N PRO A 118 -12.14 14.14 -11.53
CA PRO A 118 -11.66 15.40 -10.97
C PRO A 118 -12.29 16.63 -11.61
N ASP A 119 -12.84 16.49 -12.81
CA ASP A 119 -13.43 17.57 -13.61
C ASP A 119 -14.96 17.61 -13.56
N ALA A 120 -15.59 16.87 -12.63
CA ALA A 120 -17.03 16.84 -12.48
C ALA A 120 -17.62 18.22 -12.12
N ASP A 121 -18.85 18.48 -12.55
CA ASP A 121 -19.56 19.71 -12.23
C ASP A 121 -19.67 19.91 -10.70
N GLY A 122 -18.99 20.90 -10.16
CA GLY A 122 -19.00 21.21 -8.73
C GLY A 122 -17.74 20.77 -7.96
N GLY A 123 -16.79 20.14 -8.61
CA GLY A 123 -15.52 19.63 -8.05
C GLY A 123 -15.37 18.14 -8.24
N ALA A 124 -14.27 17.57 -7.75
CA ALA A 124 -14.02 16.14 -7.85
C ALA A 124 -15.18 15.32 -7.26
N ALA A 125 -15.60 14.27 -7.95
CA ALA A 125 -16.74 13.45 -7.55
C ALA A 125 -16.49 11.96 -7.84
N VAL A 126 -16.96 11.09 -6.94
CA VAL A 126 -17.03 9.64 -7.19
C VAL A 126 -18.12 9.38 -8.23
N VAL A 127 -17.74 8.80 -9.36
CA VAL A 127 -18.65 8.50 -10.49
C VAL A 127 -18.98 7.02 -10.61
N GLU A 128 -18.15 6.15 -10.01
CA GLU A 128 -18.35 4.72 -9.95
C GLU A 128 -17.72 4.18 -8.66
N GLU A 129 -18.34 3.20 -8.03
CA GLU A 129 -17.84 2.51 -6.85
C GLU A 129 -18.12 1.02 -6.98
N TYR A 130 -17.11 0.20 -6.69
CA TYR A 130 -17.28 -1.21 -6.38
C TYR A 130 -16.75 -1.46 -4.98
N SER A 131 -17.57 -2.00 -4.09
CA SER A 131 -17.17 -2.30 -2.73
C SER A 131 -17.83 -3.56 -2.19
N PHE A 132 -17.26 -4.12 -1.16
CA PHE A 132 -17.79 -5.27 -0.46
C PHE A 132 -17.57 -5.13 1.05
N PRO A 133 -18.44 -5.76 1.87
CA PRO A 133 -18.33 -5.68 3.32
C PRO A 133 -17.12 -6.43 3.84
N VAL A 134 -16.44 -5.83 4.82
CA VAL A 134 -15.32 -6.41 5.54
C VAL A 134 -15.61 -6.46 7.03
N ARG A 135 -14.88 -7.32 7.75
CA ARG A 135 -15.09 -7.51 9.20
C ARG A 135 -14.87 -6.24 10.00
N SER A 136 -13.86 -5.47 9.66
CA SER A 136 -13.50 -4.22 10.33
C SER A 136 -12.66 -3.35 9.43
N GLN A 137 -12.40 -2.12 9.85
CA GLN A 137 -11.44 -1.21 9.18
C GLN A 137 -9.98 -1.52 9.51
N SER A 138 -9.70 -2.64 10.17
CA SER A 138 -8.34 -3.08 10.46
C SER A 138 -8.04 -4.35 9.68
N ASN A 139 -6.92 -4.38 8.98
CA ASN A 139 -6.45 -5.52 8.20
C ASN A 139 -7.42 -5.94 7.08
N SER A 140 -8.02 -4.97 6.39
CA SER A 140 -9.04 -5.22 5.37
C SER A 140 -8.94 -4.24 4.20
N GLU A 141 -7.80 -3.62 4.03
CA GLU A 141 -7.57 -2.60 3.01
C GLU A 141 -7.49 -3.20 1.59
N ILE A 142 -8.00 -2.48 0.59
CA ILE A 142 -7.59 -2.65 -0.81
C ILE A 142 -6.31 -1.85 -0.98
N HIS A 143 -5.17 -2.52 -0.93
CA HIS A 143 -3.89 -1.83 -1.04
C HIS A 143 -3.57 -1.40 -2.45
N ASP A 144 -4.05 -2.14 -3.44
CA ASP A 144 -3.73 -1.88 -4.84
C ASP A 144 -4.81 -2.35 -5.80
N ALA A 145 -4.96 -1.63 -6.91
CA ALA A 145 -5.89 -1.96 -7.98
C ALA A 145 -5.38 -1.50 -9.35
N GLU A 146 -5.36 -2.41 -10.33
CA GLU A 146 -4.88 -2.20 -11.69
C GLU A 146 -6.02 -2.19 -12.72
N PRO A 147 -6.09 -1.18 -13.61
CA PRO A 147 -7.05 -1.18 -14.70
C PRO A 147 -6.70 -2.22 -15.76
N LEU A 148 -7.70 -2.96 -16.24
CA LEU A 148 -7.51 -3.97 -17.28
C LEU A 148 -7.77 -3.41 -18.70
N PRO A 149 -7.02 -3.83 -19.72
CA PRO A 149 -7.16 -3.33 -21.10
C PRO A 149 -8.53 -3.55 -21.72
N GLY A 150 -9.27 -4.58 -21.28
CA GLY A 150 -10.62 -4.93 -21.74
C GLY A 150 -11.75 -4.19 -21.02
N GLY A 151 -11.41 -3.41 -20.01
CA GLY A 151 -12.30 -2.88 -19.00
C GLY A 151 -12.26 -3.70 -17.72
N GLY A 152 -12.79 -3.16 -16.62
CA GLY A 152 -12.68 -3.77 -15.30
C GLY A 152 -11.33 -3.52 -14.63
N PHE A 153 -11.13 -4.16 -13.48
CA PHE A 153 -10.01 -3.93 -12.59
C PHE A 153 -9.55 -5.24 -11.96
N ALA A 154 -8.24 -5.42 -11.83
CA ALA A 154 -7.67 -6.40 -10.91
C ALA A 154 -7.37 -5.70 -9.59
N MET A 155 -7.62 -6.33 -8.45
CA MET A 155 -7.42 -5.73 -7.14
C MET A 155 -7.04 -6.75 -6.08
N THR A 156 -6.37 -6.28 -5.04
CA THR A 156 -6.09 -7.03 -3.82
C THR A 156 -7.32 -7.06 -2.91
N ASP A 157 -7.51 -8.12 -2.13
CA ASP A 157 -8.46 -8.22 -1.02
C ASP A 157 -7.73 -8.84 0.17
N MET A 158 -7.29 -7.99 1.07
CA MET A 158 -6.53 -8.38 2.24
C MET A 158 -7.39 -9.05 3.33
N ASP A 159 -8.71 -8.79 3.38
CA ASP A 159 -9.59 -9.45 4.35
C ASP A 159 -9.67 -10.97 4.12
N HIS A 160 -9.62 -11.40 2.85
CA HIS A 160 -9.66 -12.80 2.45
C HIS A 160 -8.34 -13.30 1.85
N GLU A 161 -7.31 -12.46 1.79
CA GLU A 161 -6.00 -12.75 1.22
C GLU A 161 -6.10 -13.36 -0.18
N ARG A 162 -6.64 -12.57 -1.10
CA ARG A 162 -6.85 -12.95 -2.50
C ARG A 162 -6.64 -11.79 -3.43
N ILE A 163 -6.48 -12.08 -4.71
CA ILE A 163 -6.65 -11.12 -5.79
C ILE A 163 -7.89 -11.48 -6.59
N MET A 164 -8.56 -10.47 -7.11
CA MET A 164 -9.78 -10.67 -7.91
C MET A 164 -9.84 -9.73 -9.10
N ILE A 165 -10.53 -10.16 -10.15
CA ILE A 165 -10.91 -9.33 -11.29
C ILE A 165 -12.38 -8.99 -11.16
N VAL A 166 -12.68 -7.71 -11.29
CA VAL A 166 -14.03 -7.15 -11.30
C VAL A 166 -14.31 -6.52 -12.65
N GLU A 167 -15.34 -6.98 -13.33
CA GLU A 167 -15.81 -6.47 -14.62
C GLU A 167 -17.33 -6.22 -14.52
N ASP A 168 -17.78 -5.05 -14.96
CA ASP A 168 -19.21 -4.65 -14.89
C ASP A 168 -19.82 -4.75 -13.49
N GLY A 169 -19.01 -4.55 -12.44
CA GLY A 169 -19.41 -4.62 -11.03
C GLY A 169 -19.56 -6.05 -10.47
N GLU A 170 -19.14 -7.07 -11.21
CA GLU A 170 -19.16 -8.46 -10.77
C GLU A 170 -17.74 -9.05 -10.73
N VAL A 171 -17.47 -9.92 -9.74
CA VAL A 171 -16.21 -10.66 -9.68
C VAL A 171 -16.22 -11.75 -10.73
N THR A 172 -15.34 -11.66 -11.72
CA THR A 172 -15.23 -12.60 -12.85
C THR A 172 -14.13 -13.63 -12.68
N TRP A 173 -13.13 -13.34 -11.84
CA TRP A 173 -12.05 -14.26 -11.51
C TRP A 173 -11.47 -13.97 -10.13
N THR A 174 -10.93 -15.02 -9.48
CA THR A 174 -10.28 -14.91 -8.17
C THR A 174 -9.15 -15.94 -8.05
N TRP A 175 -8.02 -15.51 -7.52
CA TRP A 175 -7.00 -16.39 -6.96
C TRP A 175 -6.97 -16.19 -5.45
N ASN A 176 -7.14 -17.26 -4.68
CA ASN A 176 -7.03 -17.24 -3.22
C ASN A 176 -5.63 -17.70 -2.82
N ALA A 177 -4.96 -16.95 -1.95
CA ALA A 177 -3.63 -17.29 -1.49
C ALA A 177 -3.57 -18.61 -0.70
N SER A 178 -4.70 -19.07 -0.16
CA SER A 178 -4.83 -20.41 0.45
C SER A 178 -4.59 -21.58 -0.51
N GLN A 179 -4.48 -21.32 -1.81
CA GLN A 179 -4.00 -22.32 -2.79
C GLN A 179 -2.49 -22.58 -2.68
N LEU A 180 -1.75 -21.66 -2.09
CA LEU A 180 -0.29 -21.73 -1.94
C LEU A 180 0.15 -21.76 -0.47
N TYR A 181 -0.56 -21.08 0.43
CA TYR A 181 -0.20 -20.90 1.81
C TYR A 181 -1.22 -21.55 2.76
N ASP A 182 -0.77 -21.97 3.95
CA ASP A 182 -1.62 -22.55 4.98
C ASP A 182 -2.53 -21.47 5.58
N GLU A 183 -3.83 -21.57 5.34
CA GLU A 183 -4.83 -20.64 5.80
C GLU A 183 -5.15 -20.86 7.29
N PRO A 184 -5.19 -19.81 8.13
CA PRO A 184 -5.63 -19.92 9.50
C PRO A 184 -7.14 -20.24 9.61
N GLU A 185 -7.59 -20.73 10.78
CA GLU A 185 -8.99 -21.15 11.02
C GLU A 185 -10.01 -20.02 10.73
N ASP A 186 -9.66 -18.76 11.01
CA ASP A 186 -10.47 -17.57 10.69
C ASP A 186 -9.55 -16.50 10.06
N PRO A 187 -9.37 -16.53 8.74
CA PRO A 187 -8.41 -15.66 8.04
C PRO A 187 -8.73 -14.18 8.19
N THR A 188 -10.03 -13.81 8.27
CA THR A 188 -10.46 -12.42 8.37
C THR A 188 -10.22 -11.79 9.76
N ARG A 189 -9.66 -12.54 10.71
CA ARG A 189 -9.29 -12.05 12.05
C ARG A 189 -7.84 -11.70 12.20
N THR A 190 -7.02 -12.10 11.27
CA THR A 190 -5.57 -11.98 11.37
C THR A 190 -5.00 -11.43 10.07
N ASP A 191 -4.06 -10.53 10.17
CA ASP A 191 -3.23 -10.08 9.06
C ASP A 191 -2.16 -11.15 8.79
N TRP A 192 -2.55 -12.27 8.13
CA TRP A 192 -1.67 -13.43 8.05
C TRP A 192 -0.74 -13.43 6.83
N LEU A 193 -1.13 -12.87 5.69
CA LEU A 193 -0.26 -12.72 4.51
C LEU A 193 -0.04 -11.27 4.09
N HIS A 194 -1.05 -10.44 4.26
CA HIS A 194 -1.02 -9.04 3.88
C HIS A 194 -0.65 -8.84 2.41
N ILE A 195 -1.50 -9.34 1.52
CA ILE A 195 -1.34 -9.08 0.07
C ILE A 195 -1.42 -7.57 -0.14
N ASN A 196 -0.30 -6.99 -0.64
CA ASN A 196 -0.08 -5.54 -0.60
C ASN A 196 -0.09 -4.88 -1.97
N ASP A 197 0.14 -5.63 -3.04
CA ASP A 197 0.35 -5.06 -4.37
C ASP A 197 0.01 -6.06 -5.46
N ILE A 198 -0.47 -5.59 -6.60
CA ILE A 198 -0.78 -6.39 -7.78
C ILE A 198 -0.41 -5.64 -9.05
N ASP A 199 0.59 -6.12 -9.76
CA ASP A 199 1.00 -5.59 -11.06
C ASP A 199 0.60 -6.54 -12.19
N ARG A 200 0.03 -6.01 -13.25
CA ARG A 200 -0.22 -6.81 -14.45
C ARG A 200 1.05 -6.96 -15.29
N VAL A 201 1.67 -8.15 -15.26
CA VAL A 201 2.95 -8.43 -15.96
C VAL A 201 2.78 -9.22 -17.27
N GLY A 202 1.55 -9.55 -17.65
CA GLY A 202 1.22 -10.25 -18.89
C GLY A 202 -0.25 -10.09 -19.27
N GLU A 203 -0.73 -10.81 -20.28
CA GLU A 203 -2.14 -10.73 -20.70
C GLU A 203 -3.05 -11.26 -19.59
N ASP A 204 -2.71 -12.41 -19.02
CA ASP A 204 -3.42 -13.10 -17.94
C ASP A 204 -2.50 -13.37 -16.74
N ARG A 205 -1.44 -12.56 -16.54
CA ARG A 205 -0.45 -12.75 -15.48
C ARG A 205 -0.35 -11.54 -14.58
N PHE A 206 -0.33 -11.84 -13.29
CA PHE A 206 -0.26 -10.87 -12.22
C PHE A 206 0.92 -11.18 -11.30
N LEU A 207 1.76 -10.17 -11.03
CA LEU A 207 2.76 -10.19 -9.98
C LEU A 207 2.10 -9.70 -8.71
N VAL A 208 2.17 -10.48 -7.65
CA VAL A 208 1.50 -10.23 -6.37
C VAL A 208 2.55 -10.11 -5.27
N SER A 209 2.50 -9.05 -4.49
CA SER A 209 3.33 -8.89 -3.30
C SER A 209 2.63 -9.51 -2.09
N VAL A 210 3.22 -10.59 -1.54
CA VAL A 210 2.76 -11.26 -0.32
C VAL A 210 3.69 -10.85 0.82
N ARG A 211 3.36 -9.73 1.49
CA ARG A 211 4.24 -9.03 2.42
C ARG A 211 4.73 -9.90 3.57
N ASN A 212 3.82 -10.59 4.27
CA ASN A 212 4.16 -11.35 5.47
C ASN A 212 4.87 -12.68 5.15
N ALA A 213 4.80 -13.16 3.90
CA ALA A 213 5.61 -14.26 3.41
C ALA A 213 6.97 -13.80 2.86
N ASN A 214 7.20 -12.47 2.74
CA ASN A 214 8.39 -11.90 2.11
C ASN A 214 8.62 -12.42 0.69
N GLN A 215 7.54 -12.63 -0.06
CA GLN A 215 7.56 -13.24 -1.40
C GLN A 215 6.84 -12.38 -2.42
N LEU A 216 7.29 -12.50 -3.68
CA LEU A 216 6.52 -12.08 -4.84
C LEU A 216 6.07 -13.32 -5.60
N VAL A 217 4.80 -13.36 -5.96
CA VAL A 217 4.19 -14.54 -6.62
C VAL A 217 3.65 -14.12 -7.98
N ILE A 218 4.00 -14.86 -9.04
CA ILE A 218 3.37 -14.66 -10.33
C ILE A 218 2.24 -15.68 -10.48
N VAL A 219 1.03 -15.16 -10.60
CA VAL A 219 -0.20 -15.93 -10.80
C VAL A 219 -0.70 -15.75 -12.22
N GLU A 220 -1.03 -16.85 -12.89
CA GLU A 220 -1.61 -16.85 -14.23
C GLU A 220 -3.08 -17.30 -14.16
N ARG A 221 -3.96 -16.55 -14.82
CA ARG A 221 -5.33 -16.99 -15.09
C ARG A 221 -5.33 -17.95 -16.25
N THR A 222 -5.87 -19.14 -16.06
CA THR A 222 -5.91 -20.19 -17.08
C THR A 222 -7.15 -20.09 -17.98
N ASP A 223 -7.08 -20.64 -19.19
CA ASP A 223 -8.16 -20.61 -20.19
C ASP A 223 -9.48 -21.24 -19.71
N ASP A 224 -9.43 -22.12 -18.73
CA ASP A 224 -10.60 -22.76 -18.11
C ASP A 224 -11.20 -21.95 -16.94
N GLY A 225 -10.66 -20.77 -16.70
CA GLY A 225 -11.08 -19.86 -15.61
C GLY A 225 -10.47 -20.20 -14.26
N GLY A 226 -9.51 -21.10 -14.20
CA GLY A 226 -8.71 -21.42 -13.02
C GLY A 226 -7.57 -20.43 -12.80
N SER A 227 -6.64 -20.82 -11.93
CA SER A 227 -5.42 -20.07 -11.62
C SER A 227 -4.24 -21.03 -11.45
N GLU A 228 -3.04 -20.59 -11.84
CA GLU A 228 -1.79 -21.32 -11.65
C GLU A 228 -0.73 -20.37 -11.11
N VAL A 229 0.01 -20.80 -10.08
CA VAL A 229 1.22 -20.10 -9.62
C VAL A 229 2.35 -20.55 -10.52
N VAL A 230 2.89 -19.61 -11.32
CA VAL A 230 3.94 -19.92 -12.30
C VAL A 230 5.34 -19.62 -11.83
N GLU A 231 5.47 -18.72 -10.82
CA GLU A 231 6.78 -18.38 -10.25
C GLU A 231 6.58 -17.84 -8.83
N ILE A 232 7.50 -18.19 -7.94
CA ILE A 232 7.64 -17.60 -6.60
C ILE A 232 9.05 -17.02 -6.51
N ILE A 233 9.14 -15.73 -6.27
CA ILE A 233 10.40 -15.01 -6.08
C ILE A 233 10.64 -14.89 -4.59
N ASN A 234 11.85 -15.18 -4.15
CA ASN A 234 12.23 -15.29 -2.74
C ASN A 234 11.52 -16.47 -2.04
N GLU A 235 11.34 -17.58 -2.78
CA GLU A 235 10.98 -18.85 -2.19
C GLU A 235 12.15 -19.33 -1.32
N ASP A 236 11.90 -19.61 -0.05
CA ASP A 236 12.92 -20.15 0.85
C ASP A 236 13.33 -21.54 0.38
N THR A 237 14.55 -21.64 -0.11
CA THR A 237 15.17 -22.93 -0.37
C THR A 237 15.96 -23.34 0.85
N GLU A 238 15.80 -24.60 1.31
CA GLU A 238 16.57 -25.16 2.43
C GLU A 238 18.07 -24.78 2.32
N GLY A 239 18.55 -24.02 3.29
CA GLY A 239 19.95 -23.58 3.35
C GLY A 239 20.23 -22.20 2.76
N SER A 240 19.26 -21.37 2.52
CA SER A 240 19.48 -19.95 2.24
C SER A 240 20.05 -19.27 3.49
N PRO A 241 21.24 -18.63 3.43
CA PRO A 241 21.84 -18.00 4.61
C PRO A 241 21.23 -16.62 4.94
N ASP A 242 20.10 -16.25 4.35
CA ASP A 242 19.62 -14.87 4.37
C ASP A 242 18.27 -14.69 5.09
N ASP A 243 18.20 -15.19 6.32
CA ASP A 243 17.16 -14.80 7.30
C ASP A 243 17.24 -13.31 7.68
N SER A 244 18.06 -12.54 6.98
CA SER A 244 18.31 -11.13 7.32
C SER A 244 17.25 -10.16 6.81
N CYS A 245 16.26 -10.62 6.03
CA CYS A 245 15.17 -9.78 5.54
C CYS A 245 13.98 -9.68 6.49
N THR A 246 14.04 -10.28 7.68
CA THR A 246 13.00 -10.21 8.72
C THR A 246 12.89 -8.82 9.38
N GLY A 247 12.89 -7.76 8.58
CA GLY A 247 13.15 -6.41 9.05
C GLY A 247 12.06 -5.74 9.88
N ASN A 248 10.81 -6.20 9.93
CA ASN A 248 9.75 -5.51 10.66
C ASN A 248 8.99 -6.35 11.70
N GLY A 249 9.44 -7.56 12.00
CA GLY A 249 8.88 -8.41 13.05
C GLY A 249 7.53 -9.04 12.73
N GLN A 250 6.99 -8.82 11.54
CA GLN A 250 5.77 -9.46 11.04
C GLN A 250 6.05 -10.56 10.02
N LEU A 251 7.23 -10.54 9.43
CA LEU A 251 7.66 -11.59 8.50
C LEU A 251 7.82 -12.89 9.29
N ARG A 252 6.98 -13.85 9.01
CA ARG A 252 7.13 -15.19 9.53
C ARG A 252 7.96 -15.99 8.56
N ASP A 253 8.89 -16.72 9.10
CA ASP A 253 9.51 -17.82 8.42
C ASP A 253 8.40 -18.81 8.02
N THR A 254 8.22 -19.02 6.72
CA THR A 254 7.17 -19.89 6.19
C THR A 254 7.47 -21.36 6.38
N ASP A 255 8.73 -21.72 6.70
CA ASP A 255 9.15 -23.08 7.00
C ASP A 255 9.08 -23.44 8.51
N GLY A 256 8.78 -22.46 9.36
CA GLY A 256 8.52 -22.68 10.79
C GLY A 256 9.77 -22.88 11.63
N ASP A 257 10.93 -22.54 11.12
CA ASP A 257 12.20 -22.56 11.86
C ASP A 257 12.37 -21.21 12.58
N GLU A 258 11.92 -21.09 13.83
CA GLU A 258 12.23 -19.96 14.71
C GLU A 258 13.70 -19.94 15.15
#